data_4fd2c5441f0ae3d97795ad992a75032e
#
_entry.id   4fd2c5441f0ae3d97795ad992a75032e
#
_cell.length_a   1.000
_cell.length_b   1.000
_cell.length_c   1.000
_cell.angle_alpha   90.00
_cell.angle_beta   90.00
_cell.angle_gamma   90.00
#
_symmetry.space_group_name_H-M   'P 1'
#
loop_
_entity.id
_entity.type
_entity.pdbx_description
1 polymer ?
#
loop_
_entity_poly.entity_id
_entity_poly.type
_entity_poly.pdbx_seq_one_letter_code
_entity_poly.pdbx_strand_id
1 'polypeptide(L)'
;IQAMFIPNTYEVYWDITPDNLMKRIQKEYKAFWNEDRLAKASKAGLTPIQVSILASIVEEETAKADEMGMVAGLYLNRLRINMPLQADPTVKFAVGDVTLKRILFEHLQVESPYNTYKHTGLPPGPIRVPSIGGINSVLNHNQHDYIYMCAKEDFSGRHNFASTLAEHAKNANKYRAELNRRQIK
;
A
#
# COMPACT_ATOMS: atom_id res chain seq x y z
N ILE A 1 13.66 7.58 -7.62
CA ILE A 1 14.68 7.68 -6.55
C ILE A 1 14.16 7.11 -5.24
N GLN A 2 12.96 7.50 -4.74
CA GLN A 2 12.43 7.05 -3.44
C GLN A 2 12.37 5.51 -3.28
N ALA A 3 12.01 4.77 -4.32
CA ALA A 3 11.97 3.31 -4.30
C ALA A 3 13.36 2.63 -4.18
N MET A 4 14.46 3.39 -4.28
CA MET A 4 15.82 2.87 -4.10
C MET A 4 16.26 2.86 -2.63
N PHE A 5 15.56 3.57 -1.75
CA PHE A 5 15.91 3.61 -0.35
C PHE A 5 15.29 2.42 0.39
N ILE A 6 16.13 1.54 0.89
CA ILE A 6 15.70 0.46 1.79
C ILE A 6 15.86 1.02 3.22
N PRO A 7 14.79 1.13 4.02
CA PRO A 7 14.88 1.64 5.38
C PRO A 7 15.79 0.77 6.24
N ASN A 8 16.93 1.31 6.62
CA ASN A 8 17.91 0.66 7.48
C ASN A 8 18.80 1.73 8.14
N THR A 9 19.61 1.34 9.11
CA THR A 9 20.68 2.17 9.63
C THR A 9 21.93 1.96 8.80
N TYR A 10 22.45 3.06 8.24
CA TYR A 10 23.65 3.02 7.41
C TYR A 10 24.78 3.76 8.15
N GLU A 11 25.83 3.04 8.51
CA GLU A 11 27.05 3.67 9.00
C GLU A 11 27.82 4.25 7.83
N VAL A 12 28.11 5.56 7.93
CA VAL A 12 28.87 6.32 6.93
C VAL A 12 29.82 7.27 7.65
N TYR A 13 30.92 7.64 7.02
CA TYR A 13 31.77 8.70 7.52
C TYR A 13 31.03 10.04 7.43
N TRP A 14 31.30 10.93 8.40
CA TRP A 14 30.59 12.21 8.47
C TRP A 14 30.86 13.12 7.26
N ASP A 15 32.04 12.96 6.59
CA ASP A 15 32.47 13.68 5.41
C ASP A 15 32.15 12.96 4.10
N ILE A 16 31.24 11.99 4.12
CA ILE A 16 30.83 11.25 2.92
C ILE A 16 30.28 12.22 1.86
N THR A 17 30.78 12.12 0.64
CA THR A 17 30.25 12.90 -0.48
C THR A 17 28.87 12.40 -0.91
N PRO A 18 28.00 13.26 -1.49
CA PRO A 18 26.68 12.83 -2.03
C PRO A 18 26.80 11.65 -2.99
N ASP A 19 27.78 11.65 -3.88
CA ASP A 19 28.00 10.55 -4.84
C ASP A 19 28.34 9.22 -4.14
N ASN A 20 29.17 9.27 -3.12
CA ASN A 20 29.55 8.06 -2.37
C ASN A 20 28.36 7.56 -1.52
N LEU A 21 27.54 8.47 -0.96
CA LEU A 21 26.31 8.10 -0.30
C LEU A 21 25.35 7.40 -1.27
N MET A 22 25.15 7.94 -2.47
CA MET A 22 24.29 7.32 -3.48
C MET A 22 24.81 5.95 -3.94
N LYS A 23 26.14 5.80 -4.10
CA LYS A 23 26.74 4.48 -4.37
C LYS A 23 26.50 3.49 -3.24
N ARG A 24 26.57 3.94 -1.98
CA ARG A 24 26.26 3.11 -0.81
C ARG A 24 24.80 2.66 -0.83
N ILE A 25 23.86 3.58 -1.03
CA ILE A 25 22.42 3.26 -1.14
C ILE A 25 22.17 2.27 -2.28
N GLN A 26 22.77 2.47 -3.44
CA GLN A 26 22.63 1.56 -4.57
C GLN A 26 23.17 0.15 -4.28
N LYS A 27 24.29 0.06 -3.56
CA LYS A 27 24.86 -1.24 -3.12
C LYS A 27 23.89 -1.96 -2.20
N GLU A 28 23.32 -1.26 -1.22
CA GLU A 28 22.35 -1.83 -0.28
C GLU A 28 21.06 -2.26 -1.00
N TYR A 29 20.57 -1.46 -1.94
CA TYR A 29 19.42 -1.82 -2.77
C TYR A 29 19.66 -3.13 -3.54
N LYS A 30 20.83 -3.27 -4.19
CA LYS A 30 21.19 -4.48 -4.93
C LYS A 30 21.33 -5.70 -4.00
N ALA A 31 21.91 -5.53 -2.82
CA ALA A 31 22.03 -6.58 -1.82
C ALA A 31 20.66 -7.02 -1.26
N PHE A 32 19.77 -6.05 -1.05
CA PHE A 32 18.42 -6.33 -0.58
C PHE A 32 17.59 -7.12 -1.61
N TRP A 33 17.63 -6.73 -2.88
CA TRP A 33 16.95 -7.42 -3.97
C TRP A 33 17.76 -8.63 -4.47
N ASN A 34 17.95 -9.61 -3.59
CA ASN A 34 18.58 -10.87 -3.89
C ASN A 34 17.69 -11.77 -4.78
N GLU A 35 18.22 -12.91 -5.22
CA GLU A 35 17.53 -13.84 -6.13
C GLU A 35 16.17 -14.30 -5.58
N ASP A 36 16.06 -14.60 -4.27
CA ASP A 36 14.79 -15.02 -3.66
C ASP A 36 13.72 -13.93 -3.77
N ARG A 37 14.07 -12.67 -3.42
CA ARG A 37 13.13 -11.54 -3.52
C ARG A 37 12.76 -11.22 -4.97
N LEU A 38 13.70 -11.29 -5.87
CA LEU A 38 13.45 -11.10 -7.31
C LEU A 38 12.53 -12.18 -7.86
N ALA A 39 12.72 -13.44 -7.49
CA ALA A 39 11.84 -14.55 -7.88
C ALA A 39 10.41 -14.36 -7.34
N LYS A 40 10.26 -13.94 -6.07
CA LYS A 40 8.95 -13.64 -5.47
C LYS A 40 8.26 -12.47 -6.16
N ALA A 41 8.98 -11.39 -6.45
CA ALA A 41 8.45 -10.25 -7.19
C ALA A 41 7.95 -10.67 -8.59
N SER A 42 8.77 -11.42 -9.32
CA SER A 42 8.41 -11.97 -10.64
C SER A 42 7.17 -12.87 -10.57
N LYS A 43 7.07 -13.73 -9.56
CA LYS A 43 5.90 -14.59 -9.32
C LYS A 43 4.62 -13.76 -9.07
N ALA A 44 4.75 -12.62 -8.41
CA ALA A 44 3.65 -11.67 -8.21
C ALA A 44 3.35 -10.82 -9.46
N GLY A 45 4.13 -10.95 -10.53
CA GLY A 45 4.01 -10.14 -11.76
C GLY A 45 4.51 -8.70 -11.59
N LEU A 46 5.40 -8.45 -10.63
CA LEU A 46 5.87 -7.11 -10.29
C LEU A 46 7.40 -6.99 -10.45
N THR A 47 7.84 -5.79 -10.81
CA THR A 47 9.25 -5.38 -10.68
C THR A 47 9.54 -4.97 -9.22
N PRO A 48 10.83 -4.93 -8.79
CA PRO A 48 11.21 -4.40 -7.47
C PRO A 48 10.63 -3.02 -7.14
N ILE A 49 10.59 -2.12 -8.12
CA ILE A 49 10.00 -0.79 -7.96
C ILE A 49 8.49 -0.89 -7.72
N GLN A 50 7.79 -1.69 -8.48
CA GLN A 50 6.34 -1.91 -8.31
C GLN A 50 6.00 -2.55 -6.97
N VAL A 51 6.83 -3.47 -6.47
CA VAL A 51 6.70 -4.01 -5.10
C VAL A 51 6.81 -2.90 -4.07
N SER A 52 7.80 -2.00 -4.20
CA SER A 52 7.95 -0.86 -3.27
C SER A 52 6.75 0.10 -3.35
N ILE A 53 6.21 0.35 -4.55
CA ILE A 53 5.02 1.18 -4.73
C ILE A 53 3.83 0.54 -4.01
N LEU A 54 3.54 -0.73 -4.27
CA LEU A 54 2.42 -1.43 -3.63
C LEU A 54 2.60 -1.52 -2.11
N ALA A 55 3.81 -1.81 -1.63
CA ALA A 55 4.12 -1.86 -0.21
C ALA A 55 3.83 -0.52 0.50
N SER A 56 4.15 0.61 -0.15
CA SER A 56 3.86 1.95 0.40
C SER A 56 2.36 2.21 0.56
N ILE A 57 1.54 1.64 -0.31
CA ILE A 57 0.07 1.73 -0.22
C ILE A 57 -0.45 0.81 0.89
N VAL A 58 0.01 -0.43 0.93
CA VAL A 58 -0.40 -1.42 1.94
C VAL A 58 -0.14 -0.94 3.37
N GLU A 59 1.02 -0.32 3.62
CA GLU A 59 1.37 0.22 4.94
C GLU A 59 0.52 1.41 5.38
N GLU A 60 0.00 2.19 4.45
CA GLU A 60 -0.91 3.29 4.75
C GLU A 60 -2.38 2.81 4.93
N GLU A 61 -2.73 1.63 4.40
CA GLU A 61 -4.06 1.05 4.59
C GLU A 61 -4.22 0.39 5.96
N THR A 62 -3.20 -0.28 6.46
CA THR A 62 -3.30 -0.99 7.74
C THR A 62 -2.01 -0.89 8.55
N ALA A 63 -2.16 -0.55 9.84
CA ALA A 63 -1.07 -0.61 10.81
C ALA A 63 -0.87 -2.04 11.39
N LYS A 64 -1.69 -3.01 10.98
CA LYS A 64 -1.64 -4.38 11.47
C LYS A 64 -0.72 -5.22 10.59
N ALA A 65 0.50 -5.48 11.05
CA ALA A 65 1.53 -6.21 10.29
C ALA A 65 1.04 -7.59 9.80
N ASP A 66 0.24 -8.28 10.60
CA ASP A 66 -0.34 -9.58 10.27
C ASP A 66 -1.49 -9.52 9.24
N GLU A 67 -2.01 -8.32 8.95
CA GLU A 67 -3.04 -8.09 7.93
C GLU A 67 -2.46 -7.60 6.60
N MET A 68 -1.26 -7.03 6.60
CA MET A 68 -0.63 -6.46 5.40
C MET A 68 -0.57 -7.44 4.23
N GLY A 69 -0.32 -8.73 4.50
CA GLY A 69 -0.30 -9.76 3.46
C GLY A 69 -1.66 -9.99 2.80
N MET A 70 -2.76 -9.86 3.56
CA MET A 70 -4.14 -9.95 3.05
C MET A 70 -4.46 -8.73 2.16
N VAL A 71 -4.11 -7.53 2.63
CA VAL A 71 -4.31 -6.29 1.87
C VAL A 71 -3.49 -6.30 0.58
N ALA A 72 -2.23 -6.75 0.65
CA ALA A 72 -1.38 -6.91 -0.54
C ALA A 72 -1.99 -7.88 -1.56
N GLY A 73 -2.50 -9.04 -1.11
CA GLY A 73 -3.20 -10.01 -1.96
C GLY A 73 -4.42 -9.41 -2.65
N LEU A 74 -5.22 -8.62 -1.92
CA LEU A 74 -6.39 -7.93 -2.47
C LEU A 74 -6.00 -6.97 -3.61
N TYR A 75 -4.98 -6.14 -3.41
CA TYR A 75 -4.54 -5.21 -4.44
C TYR A 75 -3.92 -5.93 -5.65
N LEU A 76 -3.19 -7.03 -5.44
CA LEU A 76 -2.69 -7.86 -6.53
C LEU A 76 -3.84 -8.48 -7.34
N ASN A 77 -4.93 -8.89 -6.68
CA ASN A 77 -6.14 -9.37 -7.36
C ASN A 77 -6.76 -8.27 -8.23
N ARG A 78 -6.89 -7.04 -7.71
CA ARG A 78 -7.39 -5.89 -8.47
C ARG A 78 -6.50 -5.56 -9.67
N LEU A 79 -5.18 -5.56 -9.50
CA LEU A 79 -4.23 -5.34 -10.60
C LEU A 79 -4.40 -6.39 -11.69
N ARG A 80 -4.55 -7.67 -11.34
CA ARG A 80 -4.71 -8.78 -12.29
C ARG A 80 -5.96 -8.65 -13.17
N ILE A 81 -7.06 -8.11 -12.62
CA ILE A 81 -8.32 -7.90 -13.36
C ILE A 81 -8.48 -6.48 -13.90
N ASN A 82 -7.42 -5.68 -13.88
CA ASN A 82 -7.41 -4.26 -14.27
C ASN A 82 -8.47 -3.40 -13.56
N MET A 83 -8.75 -3.72 -12.30
CA MET A 83 -9.65 -2.95 -11.44
C MET A 83 -8.86 -1.80 -10.78
N PRO A 84 -9.42 -0.57 -10.70
CA PRO A 84 -8.79 0.52 -9.96
C PRO A 84 -8.51 0.13 -8.51
N LEU A 85 -7.35 0.54 -7.97
CA LEU A 85 -6.99 0.18 -6.59
C LEU A 85 -7.90 0.86 -5.58
N GLN A 86 -8.38 2.09 -5.86
CA GLN A 86 -9.27 2.86 -4.99
C GLN A 86 -8.74 2.94 -3.55
N ALA A 87 -7.46 3.23 -3.44
CA ALA A 87 -6.76 3.33 -2.17
C ALA A 87 -6.79 4.79 -1.67
N ASP A 88 -7.50 5.06 -0.59
CA ASP A 88 -7.62 6.39 0.02
C ASP A 88 -6.26 7.05 0.29
N PRO A 89 -5.23 6.33 0.77
CA PRO A 89 -3.90 6.90 0.97
C PRO A 89 -3.28 7.53 -0.27
N THR A 90 -3.56 7.00 -1.45
CA THR A 90 -3.05 7.55 -2.71
C THR A 90 -3.72 8.89 -3.06
N VAL A 91 -5.00 9.04 -2.74
CA VAL A 91 -5.73 10.31 -2.87
C VAL A 91 -5.21 11.33 -1.88
N LYS A 92 -5.02 10.94 -0.61
CA LYS A 92 -4.42 11.81 0.41
C LYS A 92 -3.06 12.33 -0.03
N PHE A 93 -2.21 11.45 -0.58
CA PHE A 93 -0.91 11.84 -1.14
C PHE A 93 -1.07 12.79 -2.33
N ALA A 94 -2.02 12.53 -3.23
CA ALA A 94 -2.28 13.36 -4.41
C ALA A 94 -2.76 14.78 -4.05
N VAL A 95 -3.59 14.91 -3.02
CA VAL A 95 -4.05 16.19 -2.47
C VAL A 95 -2.91 16.98 -1.83
N GLY A 96 -1.93 16.28 -1.22
CA GLY A 96 -0.77 16.91 -0.59
C GLY A 96 -1.04 17.58 0.75
N ASP A 97 -2.24 17.42 1.31
CA ASP A 97 -2.60 17.95 2.63
C ASP A 97 -2.39 16.88 3.71
N VAL A 98 -1.30 17.02 4.46
CA VAL A 98 -0.94 16.10 5.55
C VAL A 98 -1.91 16.19 6.75
N THR A 99 -2.68 17.27 6.87
CA THR A 99 -3.65 17.47 7.96
C THR A 99 -4.99 16.78 7.68
N LEU A 100 -5.19 16.31 6.46
CA LEU A 100 -6.42 15.67 6.02
C LEU A 100 -6.68 14.38 6.80
N LYS A 101 -7.71 14.39 7.63
CA LYS A 101 -8.10 13.23 8.48
C LYS A 101 -9.06 12.28 7.79
N ARG A 102 -9.83 12.78 6.80
CA ARG A 102 -10.87 12.02 6.11
C ARG A 102 -10.89 12.39 4.63
N ILE A 103 -10.96 11.40 3.77
CA ILE A 103 -11.20 11.60 2.33
C ILE A 103 -12.69 11.87 2.13
N LEU A 104 -13.00 12.99 1.48
CA LEU A 104 -14.33 13.37 1.05
C LEU A 104 -14.49 13.17 -0.45
N PHE A 105 -15.72 13.19 -0.95
CA PHE A 105 -16.01 12.98 -2.37
C PHE A 105 -15.27 13.97 -3.29
N GLU A 106 -15.13 15.23 -2.87
CA GLU A 106 -14.37 16.25 -3.61
C GLU A 106 -12.90 15.89 -3.79
N HIS A 107 -12.27 15.26 -2.77
CA HIS A 107 -10.87 14.82 -2.84
C HIS A 107 -10.68 13.69 -3.87
N LEU A 108 -11.70 12.82 -4.07
CA LEU A 108 -11.66 11.77 -5.09
C LEU A 108 -11.63 12.33 -6.52
N GLN A 109 -11.93 13.63 -6.69
CA GLN A 109 -11.91 14.29 -8.00
C GLN A 109 -10.55 14.88 -8.37
N VAL A 110 -9.55 14.82 -7.47
CA VAL A 110 -8.23 15.41 -7.74
C VAL A 110 -7.61 14.81 -9.02
N GLU A 111 -7.14 15.68 -9.91
CA GLU A 111 -6.44 15.28 -11.12
C GLU A 111 -4.96 15.03 -10.79
N SER A 112 -4.61 13.77 -10.65
CA SER A 112 -3.25 13.35 -10.33
C SER A 112 -3.03 11.92 -10.81
N PRO A 113 -1.84 11.59 -11.35
CA PRO A 113 -1.50 10.20 -11.69
C PRO A 113 -1.41 9.28 -10.45
N TYR A 114 -1.41 9.85 -9.25
CA TYR A 114 -1.51 9.11 -7.98
C TYR A 114 -2.94 8.77 -7.58
N ASN A 115 -3.96 9.36 -8.22
CA ASN A 115 -5.35 9.08 -7.87
C ASN A 115 -5.79 7.71 -8.41
N THR A 116 -5.72 6.69 -7.58
CA THR A 116 -6.08 5.31 -7.94
C THR A 116 -7.60 5.05 -8.00
N TYR A 117 -8.43 6.07 -7.82
CA TYR A 117 -9.86 6.02 -8.17
C TYR A 117 -10.09 6.34 -9.65
N LYS A 118 -9.24 7.20 -10.25
CA LYS A 118 -9.34 7.62 -11.64
C LYS A 118 -8.46 6.81 -12.60
N HIS A 119 -7.37 6.25 -12.09
CA HIS A 119 -6.39 5.51 -12.88
C HIS A 119 -6.29 4.06 -12.42
N THR A 120 -6.27 3.14 -13.38
CA THR A 120 -5.99 1.71 -13.13
C THR A 120 -4.49 1.47 -13.02
N GLY A 121 -4.09 0.38 -12.39
CA GLY A 121 -2.70 0.04 -12.18
C GLY A 121 -2.09 0.71 -10.95
N LEU A 122 -0.77 0.63 -10.85
CA LEU A 122 -0.01 1.27 -9.78
C LEU A 122 0.27 2.74 -10.12
N PRO A 123 0.31 3.64 -9.12
CA PRO A 123 0.75 5.01 -9.32
C PRO A 123 2.23 5.07 -9.78
N PRO A 124 2.71 6.22 -10.28
CA PRO A 124 4.05 6.35 -10.87
C PRO A 124 5.20 6.20 -9.86
N GLY A 125 4.91 6.24 -8.57
CA GLY A 125 5.90 6.09 -7.51
C GLY A 125 5.28 5.75 -6.16
N PRO A 126 6.10 5.40 -5.16
CA PRO A 126 5.62 5.13 -3.82
C PRO A 126 5.12 6.41 -3.14
N ILE A 127 4.09 6.29 -2.30
CA ILE A 127 3.51 7.41 -1.53
C ILE A 127 4.25 7.67 -0.21
N ARG A 128 5.13 6.73 0.17
CA ARG A 128 6.11 6.83 1.26
C ARG A 128 7.28 5.89 0.97
N VAL A 129 8.38 6.01 1.69
CA VAL A 129 9.42 4.97 1.70
C VAL A 129 8.86 3.77 2.49
N PRO A 130 8.58 2.62 1.85
CA PRO A 130 8.02 1.47 2.54
C PRO A 130 9.04 0.78 3.44
N SER A 131 8.61 0.24 4.56
CA SER A 131 9.48 -0.57 5.42
C SER A 131 9.84 -1.91 4.77
N ILE A 132 10.87 -2.57 5.31
CA ILE A 132 11.20 -3.95 4.92
C ILE A 132 10.02 -4.89 5.20
N GLY A 133 9.27 -4.64 6.28
CA GLY A 133 8.04 -5.39 6.61
C GLY A 133 6.97 -5.24 5.54
N GLY A 134 6.71 -4.01 5.09
CA GLY A 134 5.78 -3.73 4.00
C GLY A 134 6.18 -4.39 2.69
N ILE A 135 7.46 -4.31 2.31
CA ILE A 135 7.97 -5.00 1.11
C ILE A 135 7.77 -6.51 1.24
N ASN A 136 8.13 -7.09 2.39
CA ASN A 136 7.98 -8.53 2.63
C ASN A 136 6.51 -8.97 2.62
N SER A 137 5.58 -8.13 3.07
CA SER A 137 4.14 -8.44 3.02
C SER A 137 3.61 -8.57 1.58
N VAL A 138 4.13 -7.78 0.65
CA VAL A 138 3.81 -7.90 -0.78
C VAL A 138 4.44 -9.16 -1.37
N LEU A 139 5.74 -9.40 -1.10
CA LEU A 139 6.47 -10.57 -1.62
C LEU A 139 5.91 -11.89 -1.12
N ASN A 140 5.36 -11.93 0.09
CA ASN A 140 4.78 -13.12 0.72
C ASN A 140 3.27 -12.95 0.97
N HIS A 141 2.58 -12.24 0.06
CA HIS A 141 1.15 -11.97 0.18
C HIS A 141 0.31 -13.23 0.31
N ASN A 142 -0.82 -13.11 1.02
CA ASN A 142 -1.77 -14.20 1.15
C ASN A 142 -2.49 -14.47 -0.18
N GLN A 143 -2.66 -15.75 -0.50
CA GLN A 143 -3.45 -16.19 -1.67
C GLN A 143 -4.92 -16.27 -1.29
N HIS A 144 -5.77 -15.52 -1.99
CA HIS A 144 -7.23 -15.49 -1.82
C HIS A 144 -7.86 -14.77 -3.02
N ASP A 145 -9.21 -14.75 -3.08
CA ASP A 145 -9.97 -14.13 -4.18
C ASP A 145 -10.64 -12.80 -3.78
N TYR A 146 -10.26 -12.22 -2.65
CA TYR A 146 -10.85 -10.95 -2.20
C TYR A 146 -10.41 -9.79 -3.09
N ILE A 147 -11.39 -8.94 -3.43
CA ILE A 147 -11.19 -7.70 -4.18
C ILE A 147 -11.85 -6.49 -3.51
N TYR A 148 -12.53 -6.69 -2.38
CA TYR A 148 -13.14 -5.65 -1.57
C TYR A 148 -12.68 -5.76 -0.12
N MET A 149 -12.56 -4.61 0.56
CA MET A 149 -12.37 -4.53 2.00
C MET A 149 -13.09 -3.31 2.56
N CYS A 150 -13.45 -3.35 3.82
CA CYS A 150 -13.95 -2.21 4.60
C CYS A 150 -13.52 -2.37 6.06
N ALA A 151 -13.51 -1.26 6.80
CA ALA A 151 -13.20 -1.30 8.22
C ALA A 151 -14.13 -2.26 8.96
N LYS A 152 -13.55 -2.99 9.92
CA LYS A 152 -14.28 -3.95 10.74
C LYS A 152 -15.10 -3.25 11.81
N GLU A 153 -16.30 -3.73 12.05
CA GLU A 153 -17.29 -3.16 12.96
C GLU A 153 -16.87 -3.16 14.44
N ASP A 154 -15.86 -3.94 14.81
CA ASP A 154 -15.32 -3.98 16.17
C ASP A 154 -14.35 -2.82 16.51
N PHE A 155 -14.03 -1.98 15.53
CA PHE A 155 -13.07 -0.87 15.62
C PHE A 155 -11.66 -1.31 16.03
N SER A 156 -11.30 -2.54 15.72
CA SER A 156 -9.94 -3.09 15.96
C SER A 156 -8.86 -2.46 15.07
N GLY A 157 -9.24 -1.62 14.11
CA GLY A 157 -8.34 -1.11 13.06
C GLY A 157 -8.02 -2.17 12.01
N ARG A 158 -8.83 -3.23 11.93
CA ARG A 158 -8.76 -4.30 10.94
C ARG A 158 -9.85 -4.15 9.89
N HIS A 159 -9.79 -4.99 8.87
CA HIS A 159 -10.74 -4.99 7.75
C HIS A 159 -11.53 -6.30 7.69
N ASN A 160 -12.76 -6.19 7.17
CA ASN A 160 -13.51 -7.29 6.61
C ASN A 160 -13.23 -7.35 5.12
N PHE A 161 -12.87 -8.53 4.61
CA PHE A 161 -12.60 -8.79 3.21
C PHE A 161 -13.79 -9.46 2.53
N ALA A 162 -13.95 -9.25 1.21
CA ALA A 162 -15.00 -9.85 0.43
C ALA A 162 -14.56 -10.07 -1.03
N SER A 163 -15.08 -11.14 -1.65
CA SER A 163 -14.87 -11.45 -3.08
C SER A 163 -15.95 -10.84 -3.97
N THR A 164 -17.12 -10.52 -3.40
CA THR A 164 -18.27 -9.97 -4.14
C THR A 164 -18.73 -8.64 -3.57
N LEU A 165 -19.34 -7.81 -4.43
CA LEU A 165 -19.93 -6.55 -4.01
C LEU A 165 -21.06 -6.75 -2.98
N ALA A 166 -21.81 -7.84 -3.09
CA ALA A 166 -22.90 -8.16 -2.16
C ALA A 166 -22.38 -8.45 -0.74
N GLU A 167 -21.30 -9.22 -0.62
CA GLU A 167 -20.62 -9.46 0.67
C GLU A 167 -20.00 -8.18 1.23
N HIS A 168 -19.35 -7.39 0.38
CA HIS A 168 -18.81 -6.09 0.78
C HIS A 168 -19.91 -5.17 1.32
N ALA A 169 -21.07 -5.08 0.64
CA ALA A 169 -22.21 -4.29 1.10
C ALA A 169 -22.72 -4.75 2.48
N LYS A 170 -22.77 -6.07 2.72
CA LYS A 170 -23.15 -6.62 4.05
C LYS A 170 -22.14 -6.18 5.13
N ASN A 171 -20.84 -6.28 4.85
CA ASN A 171 -19.79 -5.88 5.78
C ASN A 171 -19.83 -4.36 6.05
N ALA A 172 -19.97 -3.55 5.00
CA ALA A 172 -20.09 -2.11 5.13
C ALA A 172 -21.34 -1.68 5.92
N ASN A 173 -22.46 -2.41 5.77
CA ASN A 173 -23.67 -2.17 6.56
C ASN A 173 -23.49 -2.48 8.05
N LYS A 174 -22.77 -3.56 8.39
CA LYS A 174 -22.42 -3.86 9.80
C LYS A 174 -21.60 -2.73 10.42
N TYR A 175 -20.58 -2.25 9.71
CA TYR A 175 -19.74 -1.15 10.16
C TYR A 175 -20.57 0.15 10.38
N ARG A 176 -21.43 0.53 9.40
CA ARG A 176 -22.31 1.71 9.52
C ARG A 176 -23.30 1.57 10.68
N ALA A 177 -23.91 0.39 10.87
CA ALA A 177 -24.82 0.13 11.99
C ALA A 177 -24.12 0.33 13.33
N GLU A 178 -22.88 -0.12 13.46
CA GLU A 178 -22.12 0.04 14.68
C GLU A 178 -21.65 1.50 14.92
N LEU A 179 -21.28 2.24 13.85
CA LEU A 179 -21.04 3.69 13.94
C LEU A 179 -22.28 4.43 14.47
N ASN A 180 -23.47 4.11 13.92
CA ASN A 180 -24.73 4.73 14.36
C ASN A 180 -25.05 4.36 15.83
N ARG A 181 -24.85 3.10 16.21
CA ARG A 181 -25.06 2.63 17.60
C ARG A 181 -24.17 3.40 18.59
N ARG A 182 -22.92 3.69 18.21
CA ARG A 182 -21.96 4.46 19.03
C ARG A 182 -22.07 5.96 18.88
N GLN A 183 -22.98 6.46 18.05
CA GLN A 183 -23.16 7.88 17.76
C GLN A 183 -21.89 8.58 17.24
N ILE A 184 -21.03 7.83 16.55
CA ILE A 184 -19.82 8.36 15.89
C ILE A 184 -20.24 8.95 14.55
N LYS A 185 -20.02 10.28 14.38
CA LYS A 185 -20.33 11.03 13.15
C LYS A 185 -19.12 11.14 12.23
#